data_ab26118df2cda0b890c0487960855e65
#
_entry.id   ab26118df2cda0b890c0487960855e65
#
_cell.length_a   1.000
_cell.length_b   1.000
_cell.length_c   1.000
_cell.angle_alpha   90.00
_cell.angle_beta   90.00
_cell.angle_gamma   90.00
#
_symmetry.space_group_name_H-M   'P 1'
#
loop_
_entity.id
_entity.type
_entity.pdbx_description
1 polymer ?
#
loop_
_entity_poly.entity_id
_entity_poly.type
_entity_poly.pdbx_seq_one_letter_code
_entity_poly.pdbx_strand_id
1 'polypeptide(L)'
;MSDDDLFLAGSLPAPLRQDRIVSIVEGAPGLVRTAALAAALGTSEVTVRQDLAALGLEARIRRVRGGAVRLGAGSRERPLEETAVEHQVAKAAIGRAAADLVRSGQCVVLDVGTTPAAVATALVAREDLTDVTVVTNSLTTALALEPAVPRFTVVVTGGTLRPLQHSLVAPFMGAVLPAIAADVAFISGTGLDVEHGLTNVNLPETEAKRMLAATAGRTVVVADGSKFGRAHLGVVRPLEDIDVVVTAGATADAVARIRAAGVAVVVADGGPHDAPARKDETA
;
A
#
# COMPACT_ATOMS: atom_id res chain seq x y z
N MET A 1 -22.07 42.26 11.18
CA MET A 1 -20.67 41.86 11.30
C MET A 1 -20.68 40.37 11.07
N SER A 2 -20.38 39.95 9.84
CA SER A 2 -20.41 38.55 9.43
C SER A 2 -19.11 37.86 9.86
N ASP A 3 -19.18 36.55 10.12
CA ASP A 3 -18.03 35.71 10.53
C ASP A 3 -16.85 35.70 9.54
N ASP A 4 -17.02 36.32 8.36
CA ASP A 4 -15.97 36.43 7.33
C ASP A 4 -14.92 37.52 7.62
N ASP A 5 -15.18 38.45 8.55
CA ASP A 5 -14.27 39.59 8.85
C ASP A 5 -13.16 39.29 9.87
N LEU A 6 -13.15 38.07 10.47
CA LEU A 6 -12.17 37.71 11.51
C LEU A 6 -10.88 37.08 10.99
N PHE A 7 -10.76 36.82 9.67
CA PHE A 7 -9.60 36.12 9.08
C PHE A 7 -8.57 37.01 8.38
N LEU A 8 -8.62 38.31 8.52
CA LEU A 8 -7.81 39.25 7.73
C LEU A 8 -6.49 39.72 8.37
N ALA A 9 -5.97 39.09 9.43
CA ALA A 9 -4.72 39.54 10.07
C ALA A 9 -3.79 38.44 10.62
N GLY A 10 -3.93 37.20 10.22
CA GLY A 10 -3.00 36.14 10.64
C GLY A 10 -2.76 35.12 9.52
N SER A 11 -1.51 34.72 9.32
CA SER A 11 -1.21 33.65 8.37
C SER A 11 -1.96 32.38 8.78
N LEU A 12 -2.62 31.70 7.84
CA LEU A 12 -3.31 30.41 8.07
C LEU A 12 -2.40 29.43 8.83
N PRO A 13 -2.92 28.68 9.81
CA PRO A 13 -2.20 27.57 10.41
C PRO A 13 -1.65 26.61 9.36
N ALA A 14 -0.49 26.02 9.60
CA ALA A 14 0.21 25.19 8.60
C ALA A 14 -0.68 24.09 7.98
N PRO A 15 -1.49 23.30 8.74
CA PRO A 15 -2.35 22.30 8.12
C PRO A 15 -3.38 22.89 7.16
N LEU A 16 -4.07 23.94 7.55
CA LEU A 16 -5.10 24.61 6.71
C LEU A 16 -4.47 25.27 5.49
N ARG A 17 -3.27 25.86 5.64
CA ARG A 17 -2.51 26.45 4.54
C ARG A 17 -2.08 25.39 3.54
N GLN A 18 -1.61 24.24 4.02
CA GLN A 18 -1.23 23.08 3.21
C GLN A 18 -2.42 22.50 2.43
N ASP A 19 -3.58 22.36 3.05
CA ASP A 19 -4.80 21.93 2.37
C ASP A 19 -5.21 22.92 1.27
N ARG A 20 -5.06 24.22 1.53
CA ARG A 20 -5.33 25.24 0.52
C ARG A 20 -4.34 25.19 -0.64
N ILE A 21 -3.05 24.94 -0.37
CA ILE A 21 -2.04 24.72 -1.42
C ILE A 21 -2.43 23.55 -2.30
N VAL A 22 -2.80 22.40 -1.71
CA VAL A 22 -3.23 21.21 -2.46
C VAL A 22 -4.42 21.53 -3.35
N SER A 23 -5.46 22.20 -2.83
CA SER A 23 -6.65 22.60 -3.59
C SER A 23 -6.30 23.47 -4.79
N ILE A 24 -5.42 24.47 -4.62
CA ILE A 24 -4.97 25.36 -5.71
C ILE A 24 -4.20 24.56 -6.78
N VAL A 25 -3.29 23.68 -6.35
CA VAL A 25 -2.45 22.89 -7.26
C VAL A 25 -3.28 21.85 -8.02
N GLU A 26 -4.27 21.23 -7.39
CA GLU A 26 -5.18 20.25 -8.01
C GLU A 26 -6.10 20.90 -9.05
N GLY A 27 -6.58 22.13 -8.78
CA GLY A 27 -7.43 22.87 -9.72
C GLY A 27 -6.68 23.49 -10.90
N ALA A 28 -5.35 23.51 -10.87
CA ALA A 28 -4.55 24.12 -11.91
C ALA A 28 -4.26 23.14 -13.08
N PRO A 29 -4.28 23.60 -14.35
CA PRO A 29 -3.98 22.73 -15.49
C PRO A 29 -2.49 22.39 -15.63
N GLY A 30 -1.61 22.98 -14.81
CA GLY A 30 -0.16 22.81 -14.93
C GLY A 30 0.62 23.30 -13.71
N LEU A 31 1.82 23.83 -13.96
CA LEU A 31 2.69 24.35 -12.90
C LEU A 31 2.09 25.55 -12.17
N VAL A 32 1.94 25.45 -10.86
CA VAL A 32 1.66 26.57 -9.96
C VAL A 32 2.98 27.04 -9.35
N ARG A 33 3.35 28.29 -9.62
CA ARG A 33 4.61 28.87 -9.13
C ARG A 33 4.55 29.17 -7.64
N THR A 34 5.68 29.01 -6.94
CA THR A 34 5.80 29.33 -5.50
C THR A 34 5.34 30.76 -5.19
N ALA A 35 5.73 31.74 -6.04
CA ALA A 35 5.31 33.13 -5.88
C ALA A 35 3.78 33.32 -5.99
N ALA A 36 3.13 32.59 -6.91
CA ALA A 36 1.66 32.64 -7.05
C ALA A 36 0.96 32.06 -5.81
N LEU A 37 1.46 30.96 -5.26
CA LEU A 37 0.95 30.38 -4.01
C LEU A 37 1.15 31.34 -2.83
N ALA A 38 2.33 31.97 -2.73
CA ALA A 38 2.62 32.94 -1.67
C ALA A 38 1.65 34.13 -1.72
N ALA A 39 1.39 34.67 -2.92
CA ALA A 39 0.43 35.74 -3.14
C ALA A 39 -1.01 35.31 -2.79
N ALA A 40 -1.45 34.15 -3.25
CA ALA A 40 -2.79 33.60 -3.00
C ALA A 40 -3.08 33.29 -1.52
N LEU A 41 -2.04 33.01 -0.74
CA LEU A 41 -2.15 32.63 0.68
C LEU A 41 -1.74 33.73 1.65
N GLY A 42 -1.32 34.90 1.14
CA GLY A 42 -0.87 36.01 1.96
C GLY A 42 0.35 35.69 2.83
N THR A 43 1.27 34.83 2.36
CA THR A 43 2.44 34.34 3.11
C THR A 43 3.74 34.49 2.32
N SER A 44 4.89 34.22 2.96
CA SER A 44 6.18 34.31 2.29
C SER A 44 6.45 33.11 1.38
N GLU A 45 7.24 33.31 0.31
CA GLU A 45 7.71 32.20 -0.52
C GLU A 45 8.55 31.18 0.26
N VAL A 46 9.22 31.60 1.35
CA VAL A 46 9.99 30.69 2.22
C VAL A 46 9.03 29.74 2.92
N THR A 47 7.95 30.24 3.48
CA THR A 47 6.90 29.43 4.12
C THR A 47 6.27 28.48 3.12
N VAL A 48 5.94 28.97 1.91
CA VAL A 48 5.38 28.09 0.85
C VAL A 48 6.37 27.00 0.45
N ARG A 49 7.69 27.29 0.35
CA ARG A 49 8.69 26.25 0.04
C ARG A 49 8.77 25.18 1.11
N GLN A 50 8.61 25.53 2.39
CA GLN A 50 8.54 24.57 3.49
C GLN A 50 7.27 23.70 3.40
N ASP A 51 6.12 24.32 3.17
CA ASP A 51 4.86 23.61 2.97
C ASP A 51 4.91 22.68 1.75
N LEU A 52 5.45 23.15 0.62
CA LEU A 52 5.63 22.33 -0.57
C LEU A 52 6.61 21.16 -0.31
N ALA A 53 7.60 21.34 0.58
CA ALA A 53 8.49 20.26 0.98
C ALA A 53 7.75 19.19 1.77
N ALA A 54 6.96 19.58 2.77
CA ALA A 54 6.13 18.68 3.56
C ALA A 54 5.11 17.93 2.69
N LEU A 55 4.34 18.66 1.89
CA LEU A 55 3.33 18.08 0.98
C LEU A 55 3.93 17.18 -0.09
N GLY A 56 5.17 17.44 -0.54
CA GLY A 56 5.89 16.57 -1.45
C GLY A 56 6.33 15.25 -0.80
N LEU A 57 6.75 15.28 0.47
CA LEU A 57 7.07 14.08 1.25
C LEU A 57 5.82 13.23 1.53
N GLU A 58 4.67 13.90 1.74
CA GLU A 58 3.37 13.25 1.92
C GLU A 58 2.76 12.73 0.60
N ALA A 59 3.44 12.92 -0.53
CA ALA A 59 2.92 12.62 -1.87
C ALA A 59 1.54 13.25 -2.16
N ARG A 60 1.29 14.45 -1.63
CA ARG A 60 0.05 15.22 -1.89
C ARG A 60 0.16 16.11 -3.13
N ILE A 61 1.37 16.49 -3.50
CA ILE A 61 1.72 17.26 -4.71
C ILE A 61 3.06 16.78 -5.26
N ARG A 62 3.35 17.05 -6.52
CA ARG A 62 4.68 16.85 -7.11
C ARG A 62 5.43 18.19 -7.15
N ARG A 63 6.52 18.29 -6.38
CA ARG A 63 7.42 19.45 -6.44
C ARG A 63 8.21 19.45 -7.76
N VAL A 64 8.33 20.64 -8.33
CA VAL A 64 9.18 20.91 -9.49
C VAL A 64 9.99 22.18 -9.25
N ARG A 65 10.98 22.45 -10.10
CA ARG A 65 11.75 23.70 -9.98
C ARG A 65 10.84 24.92 -10.10
N GLY A 66 10.76 25.71 -9.04
CA GLY A 66 9.98 26.96 -8.99
C GLY A 66 8.50 26.81 -8.59
N GLY A 67 8.04 25.62 -8.16
CA GLY A 67 6.65 25.44 -7.72
C GLY A 67 6.22 24.01 -7.53
N ALA A 68 4.94 23.77 -7.78
CA ALA A 68 4.34 22.45 -7.72
C ALA A 68 3.37 22.21 -8.89
N VAL A 69 3.17 20.96 -9.22
CA VAL A 69 2.13 20.49 -10.15
C VAL A 69 1.27 19.45 -9.44
N ARG A 70 0.02 19.34 -9.89
CA ARG A 70 -0.85 18.24 -9.43
C ARG A 70 -0.18 16.90 -9.67
N LEU A 71 -0.40 15.98 -8.78
CA LEU A 71 -0.13 14.59 -9.08
C LEU A 71 -1.09 14.16 -10.21
N GLY A 72 -0.58 13.43 -11.19
CA GLY A 72 -1.45 12.83 -12.21
C GLY A 72 -2.50 11.95 -11.54
N ALA A 73 -3.63 11.69 -12.20
CA ALA A 73 -4.81 10.97 -11.66
C ALA A 73 -4.54 9.51 -11.19
N GLY A 74 -3.35 9.13 -10.86
CA GLY A 74 -2.92 7.87 -10.27
C GLY A 74 -1.75 8.02 -9.32
N SER A 75 -1.33 9.29 -9.03
CA SER A 75 -0.08 9.57 -8.32
C SER A 75 -0.30 10.08 -6.89
N ARG A 76 -1.55 10.15 -6.40
CA ARG A 76 -1.86 10.53 -5.02
C ARG A 76 -2.09 9.29 -4.20
N GLU A 77 -1.40 9.21 -3.07
CA GLU A 77 -1.73 8.25 -2.05
C GLU A 77 -3.10 8.60 -1.45
N ARG A 78 -3.99 7.62 -1.36
CA ARG A 78 -5.36 7.79 -0.85
C ARG A 78 -5.47 7.20 0.55
N PRO A 79 -6.29 7.77 1.44
CA PRO A 79 -6.56 7.19 2.75
C PRO A 79 -6.97 5.72 2.67
N LEU A 80 -6.58 4.94 3.68
CA LEU A 80 -6.90 3.52 3.77
C LEU A 80 -8.41 3.30 3.70
N GLU A 81 -9.19 4.15 4.39
CA GLU A 81 -10.65 4.08 4.46
C GLU A 81 -11.31 4.26 3.09
N GLU A 82 -10.81 5.21 2.29
CA GLU A 82 -11.31 5.42 0.92
C GLU A 82 -11.05 4.20 0.03
N THR A 83 -9.87 3.62 0.15
CA THR A 83 -9.51 2.45 -0.66
C THR A 83 -10.15 1.16 -0.13
N ALA A 84 -10.52 1.10 1.14
CA ALA A 84 -11.15 -0.08 1.75
C ALA A 84 -12.51 -0.41 1.15
N VAL A 85 -13.29 0.60 0.78
CA VAL A 85 -14.64 0.41 0.20
C VAL A 85 -14.64 0.07 -1.29
N GLU A 86 -13.49 0.19 -1.95
CA GLU A 86 -13.35 -0.13 -3.38
C GLU A 86 -12.97 -1.59 -3.59
N HIS A 87 -13.52 -2.22 -4.63
CA HIS A 87 -13.16 -3.58 -5.06
C HIS A 87 -13.22 -4.64 -3.94
N GLN A 88 -14.14 -4.49 -2.98
CA GLN A 88 -14.23 -5.36 -1.79
C GLN A 88 -14.37 -6.84 -2.16
N VAL A 89 -15.21 -7.17 -3.14
CA VAL A 89 -15.43 -8.55 -3.61
C VAL A 89 -14.12 -9.14 -4.16
N ALA A 90 -13.41 -8.39 -4.98
CA ALA A 90 -12.12 -8.82 -5.53
C ALA A 90 -11.07 -9.00 -4.42
N LYS A 91 -10.97 -8.07 -3.47
CA LYS A 91 -10.03 -8.17 -2.35
C LYS A 91 -10.34 -9.36 -1.45
N ALA A 92 -11.61 -9.62 -1.16
CA ALA A 92 -12.02 -10.79 -0.39
C ALA A 92 -11.67 -12.11 -1.11
N ALA A 93 -11.85 -12.18 -2.43
CA ALA A 93 -11.44 -13.33 -3.23
C ALA A 93 -9.93 -13.53 -3.21
N ILE A 94 -9.15 -12.44 -3.41
CA ILE A 94 -7.69 -12.45 -3.29
C ILE A 94 -7.27 -12.93 -1.90
N GLY A 95 -7.92 -12.39 -0.86
CA GLY A 95 -7.63 -12.77 0.53
C GLY A 95 -7.75 -14.25 0.78
N ARG A 96 -8.83 -14.88 0.33
CA ARG A 96 -9.04 -16.34 0.44
C ARG A 96 -7.98 -17.11 -0.33
N ALA A 97 -7.78 -16.79 -1.62
CA ALA A 97 -6.80 -17.49 -2.45
C ALA A 97 -5.37 -17.34 -1.93
N ALA A 98 -5.03 -16.20 -1.34
CA ALA A 98 -3.73 -15.97 -0.71
C ALA A 98 -3.60 -16.77 0.60
N ALA A 99 -4.65 -16.81 1.44
CA ALA A 99 -4.68 -17.58 2.68
C ALA A 99 -4.52 -19.10 2.43
N ASP A 100 -4.99 -19.60 1.28
CA ASP A 100 -4.82 -21.01 0.88
C ASP A 100 -3.35 -21.39 0.57
N LEU A 101 -2.48 -20.40 0.38
CA LEU A 101 -1.04 -20.62 0.19
C LEU A 101 -0.30 -20.79 1.53
N VAL A 102 -0.95 -20.51 2.66
CA VAL A 102 -0.35 -20.58 3.99
C VAL A 102 -0.58 -21.96 4.63
N ARG A 103 0.42 -22.44 5.35
CA ARG A 103 0.41 -23.72 6.09
C ARG A 103 0.71 -23.48 7.56
N SER A 104 0.26 -24.40 8.40
CA SER A 104 0.60 -24.39 9.84
C SER A 104 2.12 -24.41 10.06
N GLY A 105 2.58 -23.72 11.08
CA GLY A 105 3.98 -23.62 11.46
C GLY A 105 4.78 -22.58 10.67
N GLN A 106 4.19 -21.89 9.69
CA GLN A 106 4.90 -20.91 8.86
C GLN A 106 5.01 -19.54 9.53
N CYS A 107 6.08 -18.83 9.17
CA CYS A 107 6.23 -17.40 9.39
C CYS A 107 5.79 -16.62 8.14
N VAL A 108 4.77 -15.80 8.29
CA VAL A 108 4.10 -15.05 7.22
C VAL A 108 4.31 -13.56 7.44
N VAL A 109 4.76 -12.85 6.43
CA VAL A 109 4.78 -11.37 6.43
C VAL A 109 3.52 -10.86 5.74
N LEU A 110 2.78 -9.99 6.41
CA LEU A 110 1.65 -9.25 5.84
C LEU A 110 1.97 -7.76 5.81
N ASP A 111 2.02 -7.22 4.62
CA ASP A 111 2.20 -5.80 4.37
C ASP A 111 0.97 -4.97 4.77
N VAL A 112 1.11 -3.66 4.83
CA VAL A 112 0.00 -2.72 4.98
C VAL A 112 -0.82 -2.62 3.69
N GLY A 113 -2.11 -2.40 3.84
CA GLY A 113 -3.04 -2.14 2.74
C GLY A 113 -4.34 -2.93 2.85
N THR A 114 -5.34 -2.51 2.10
CA THR A 114 -6.69 -3.11 2.16
C THR A 114 -6.73 -4.54 1.61
N THR A 115 -5.86 -4.89 0.67
CA THR A 115 -5.76 -6.26 0.13
C THR A 115 -5.03 -7.20 1.11
N PRO A 116 -3.86 -6.84 1.71
CA PRO A 116 -3.29 -7.63 2.81
C PRO A 116 -4.19 -7.76 4.03
N ALA A 117 -4.99 -6.73 4.35
CA ALA A 117 -6.01 -6.83 5.40
C ALA A 117 -7.07 -7.89 5.08
N ALA A 118 -7.47 -8.04 3.82
CA ALA A 118 -8.37 -9.11 3.39
C ALA A 118 -7.70 -10.50 3.52
N VAL A 119 -6.38 -10.61 3.31
CA VAL A 119 -5.62 -11.84 3.58
C VAL A 119 -5.66 -12.16 5.08
N ALA A 120 -5.42 -11.17 5.95
CA ALA A 120 -5.50 -11.35 7.39
C ALA A 120 -6.88 -11.86 7.83
N THR A 121 -7.96 -11.24 7.32
CA THR A 121 -9.34 -11.69 7.59
C THR A 121 -9.57 -13.13 7.14
N ALA A 122 -9.07 -13.51 5.97
CA ALA A 122 -9.18 -14.88 5.48
C ALA A 122 -8.37 -15.88 6.32
N LEU A 123 -7.17 -15.51 6.79
CA LEU A 123 -6.34 -16.33 7.68
C LEU A 123 -7.02 -16.58 9.03
N VAL A 124 -7.68 -15.57 9.59
CA VAL A 124 -8.46 -15.75 10.84
C VAL A 124 -9.55 -16.81 10.68
N ALA A 125 -10.22 -16.83 9.53
CA ALA A 125 -11.27 -17.81 9.20
C ALA A 125 -10.75 -19.22 8.94
N ARG A 126 -9.43 -19.42 8.73
CA ARG A 126 -8.79 -20.72 8.53
C ARG A 126 -8.51 -21.39 9.89
N GLU A 127 -9.53 -22.03 10.46
CA GLU A 127 -9.44 -22.72 11.76
C GLU A 127 -8.48 -23.91 11.78
N ASP A 128 -8.17 -24.45 10.61
CA ASP A 128 -7.22 -25.55 10.39
C ASP A 128 -5.75 -25.11 10.54
N LEU A 129 -5.45 -23.83 10.51
CA LEU A 129 -4.09 -23.30 10.67
C LEU A 129 -3.73 -23.14 12.14
N THR A 130 -2.57 -23.68 12.54
CA THR A 130 -1.99 -23.56 13.89
C THR A 130 -0.53 -23.14 13.81
N ASP A 131 -0.03 -22.55 14.89
CA ASP A 131 1.38 -22.19 15.06
C ASP A 131 1.91 -21.25 13.94
N VAL A 132 1.03 -20.42 13.37
CA VAL A 132 1.43 -19.42 12.36
C VAL A 132 1.94 -18.17 13.06
N THR A 133 3.13 -17.71 12.69
CA THR A 133 3.65 -16.42 13.10
C THR A 133 3.38 -15.40 12.00
N VAL A 134 2.67 -14.32 12.31
CA VAL A 134 2.40 -13.22 11.37
C VAL A 134 3.19 -12.00 11.77
N VAL A 135 4.03 -11.50 10.87
CA VAL A 135 4.79 -10.25 11.02
C VAL A 135 4.15 -9.18 10.15
N THR A 136 3.84 -8.02 10.72
CA THR A 136 3.21 -6.93 9.96
C THR A 136 3.67 -5.56 10.43
N ASN A 137 3.70 -4.61 9.51
CA ASN A 137 3.88 -3.18 9.80
C ASN A 137 2.54 -2.42 9.83
N SER A 138 1.41 -3.12 9.77
CA SER A 138 0.06 -2.54 9.74
C SER A 138 -0.63 -2.70 11.08
N LEU A 139 -1.05 -1.59 11.69
CA LEU A 139 -1.82 -1.62 12.94
C LEU A 139 -3.21 -2.24 12.72
N THR A 140 -3.87 -1.92 11.62
CA THR A 140 -5.19 -2.48 11.30
C THR A 140 -5.13 -3.98 11.02
N THR A 141 -4.09 -4.46 10.34
CA THR A 141 -3.85 -5.89 10.10
C THR A 141 -3.58 -6.63 11.41
N ALA A 142 -2.76 -6.05 12.30
CA ALA A 142 -2.46 -6.64 13.61
C ALA A 142 -3.73 -6.82 14.45
N LEU A 143 -4.58 -5.77 14.53
CA LEU A 143 -5.86 -5.83 15.24
C LEU A 143 -6.83 -6.83 14.61
N ALA A 144 -6.86 -6.94 13.28
CA ALA A 144 -7.71 -7.91 12.59
C ALA A 144 -7.31 -9.37 12.89
N LEU A 145 -6.04 -9.62 13.25
CA LEU A 145 -5.52 -10.95 13.60
C LEU A 145 -5.73 -11.31 15.07
N GLU A 146 -6.11 -10.37 15.94
CA GLU A 146 -6.31 -10.60 17.38
C GLU A 146 -7.22 -11.80 17.69
N PRO A 147 -8.34 -12.03 16.96
CA PRO A 147 -9.21 -13.20 17.21
C PRO A 147 -8.53 -14.56 16.98
N ALA A 148 -7.42 -14.60 16.25
CA ALA A 148 -6.66 -15.83 16.00
C ALA A 148 -5.63 -16.14 17.10
N VAL A 149 -5.38 -15.24 18.05
CA VAL A 149 -4.47 -15.47 19.20
C VAL A 149 -5.18 -16.37 20.22
N PRO A 150 -4.53 -17.42 20.81
CA PRO A 150 -3.10 -17.75 20.74
C PRO A 150 -2.72 -18.69 19.57
N ARG A 151 -3.65 -19.11 18.71
CA ARG A 151 -3.41 -19.98 17.57
C ARG A 151 -2.37 -19.38 16.60
N PHE A 152 -2.35 -18.05 16.51
CA PHE A 152 -1.33 -17.27 15.79
C PHE A 152 -0.50 -16.45 16.77
N THR A 153 0.79 -16.28 16.45
CA THR A 153 1.66 -15.28 17.06
C THR A 153 1.68 -14.06 16.14
N VAL A 154 1.33 -12.89 16.65
CA VAL A 154 1.32 -11.64 15.86
C VAL A 154 2.45 -10.73 16.32
N VAL A 155 3.34 -10.39 15.40
CA VAL A 155 4.49 -9.50 15.64
C VAL A 155 4.30 -8.21 14.85
N VAL A 156 4.35 -7.07 15.54
CA VAL A 156 4.32 -5.74 14.90
C VAL A 156 5.73 -5.19 14.84
N THR A 157 6.17 -4.76 13.66
CA THR A 157 7.57 -4.37 13.40
C THR A 157 8.06 -3.15 14.20
N GLY A 158 7.12 -2.34 14.75
CA GLY A 158 7.46 -1.03 15.28
C GLY A 158 7.81 -0.03 14.16
N GLY A 159 7.98 1.23 14.53
CA GLY A 159 8.32 2.31 13.59
C GLY A 159 7.55 3.59 13.84
N THR A 160 7.68 4.53 12.90
CA THR A 160 6.93 5.79 12.91
C THR A 160 5.55 5.58 12.28
N LEU A 161 4.49 5.96 12.99
CA LEU A 161 3.12 5.85 12.50
C LEU A 161 2.86 6.82 11.34
N ARG A 162 2.33 6.27 10.25
CA ARG A 162 1.73 7.01 9.14
C ARG A 162 0.20 6.88 9.24
N PRO A 163 -0.50 7.96 9.67
CA PRO A 163 -1.95 7.89 9.88
C PRO A 163 -2.74 7.54 8.62
N LEU A 164 -2.30 8.03 7.44
CA LEU A 164 -3.02 7.84 6.18
C LEU A 164 -3.26 6.38 5.79
N GLN A 165 -2.33 5.49 6.19
CA GLN A 165 -2.40 4.05 5.89
C GLN A 165 -2.44 3.18 7.16
N HIS A 166 -2.43 3.78 8.35
CA HIS A 166 -2.26 3.08 9.63
C HIS A 166 -1.04 2.15 9.62
N SER A 167 0.03 2.62 8.97
CA SER A 167 1.26 1.85 8.77
C SER A 167 2.39 2.36 9.65
N LEU A 168 3.33 1.47 9.94
CA LEU A 168 4.59 1.78 10.59
C LEU A 168 5.71 1.75 9.54
N VAL A 169 6.55 2.79 9.54
CA VAL A 169 7.72 2.90 8.65
C VAL A 169 8.97 3.13 9.46
N ALA A 170 10.14 3.21 8.79
CA ALA A 170 11.43 3.44 9.46
C ALA A 170 11.32 4.42 10.66
N PRO A 171 12.30 4.36 11.63
CA PRO A 171 13.56 3.61 11.52
C PRO A 171 13.55 2.21 12.15
N PHE A 172 12.67 1.91 13.10
CA PHE A 172 12.80 0.74 13.99
C PHE A 172 12.58 -0.61 13.30
N MET A 173 11.78 -0.67 12.24
CA MET A 173 11.60 -1.91 11.49
C MET A 173 12.92 -2.48 10.96
N GLY A 174 13.90 -1.61 10.64
CA GLY A 174 15.24 -2.02 10.22
C GLY A 174 16.06 -2.75 11.29
N ALA A 175 15.69 -2.62 12.56
CA ALA A 175 16.31 -3.38 13.65
C ALA A 175 15.64 -4.75 13.87
N VAL A 176 14.36 -4.88 13.55
CA VAL A 176 13.57 -6.09 13.80
C VAL A 176 13.62 -7.07 12.61
N LEU A 177 13.41 -6.56 11.40
CA LEU A 177 13.27 -7.40 10.20
C LEU A 177 14.51 -8.27 9.87
N PRO A 178 15.77 -7.82 10.07
CA PRO A 178 16.93 -8.66 9.81
C PRO A 178 17.04 -9.91 10.72
N ALA A 179 16.32 -9.92 11.86
CA ALA A 179 16.26 -11.06 12.76
C ALA A 179 15.14 -12.06 12.39
N ILE A 180 14.39 -11.80 11.34
CA ILE A 180 13.24 -12.61 10.91
C ILE A 180 13.58 -13.33 9.60
N ALA A 181 13.37 -14.64 9.59
CA ALA A 181 13.37 -15.46 8.39
C ALA A 181 11.94 -15.95 8.15
N ALA A 182 11.24 -15.32 7.22
CA ALA A 182 9.87 -15.68 6.91
C ALA A 182 9.79 -16.64 5.72
N ASP A 183 8.75 -17.48 5.70
CA ASP A 183 8.49 -18.41 4.59
C ASP A 183 7.89 -17.67 3.40
N VAL A 184 6.94 -16.77 3.65
CA VAL A 184 6.19 -16.05 2.62
C VAL A 184 5.86 -14.63 3.03
N ALA A 185 6.01 -13.69 2.09
CA ALA A 185 5.57 -12.32 2.24
C ALA A 185 4.43 -12.00 1.25
N PHE A 186 3.30 -11.55 1.78
CA PHE A 186 2.20 -11.00 0.99
C PHE A 186 2.35 -9.48 0.93
N ILE A 187 2.73 -8.99 -0.22
CA ILE A 187 3.05 -7.57 -0.46
C ILE A 187 2.03 -6.97 -1.43
N SER A 188 1.60 -5.77 -1.14
CA SER A 188 0.73 -4.99 -2.02
C SER A 188 1.42 -3.73 -2.55
N GLY A 189 0.80 -3.08 -3.52
CA GLY A 189 1.28 -1.83 -4.08
C GLY A 189 0.17 -1.01 -4.71
N THR A 190 0.51 0.18 -5.18
CA THR A 190 -0.41 1.04 -5.91
C THR A 190 -0.39 0.80 -7.41
N GLY A 191 0.62 0.10 -7.94
CA GLY A 191 0.72 -0.32 -9.33
C GLY A 191 1.50 -1.61 -9.50
N LEU A 192 1.12 -2.40 -10.52
CA LEU A 192 1.82 -3.60 -10.98
C LEU A 192 1.98 -3.51 -12.50
N ASP A 193 3.20 -3.45 -12.96
CA ASP A 193 3.56 -3.26 -14.37
C ASP A 193 4.62 -4.27 -14.81
N VAL A 194 4.59 -4.69 -16.08
CA VAL A 194 5.51 -5.70 -16.60
C VAL A 194 6.96 -5.20 -16.64
N GLU A 195 7.16 -3.91 -16.90
CA GLU A 195 8.48 -3.31 -17.02
C GLU A 195 9.06 -2.93 -15.64
N HIS A 196 8.20 -2.45 -14.72
CA HIS A 196 8.63 -1.88 -13.44
C HIS A 196 8.35 -2.78 -12.22
N GLY A 197 7.63 -3.89 -12.42
CA GLY A 197 7.22 -4.77 -11.33
C GLY A 197 6.17 -4.13 -10.40
N LEU A 198 6.26 -4.44 -9.11
CA LEU A 198 5.40 -3.85 -8.09
C LEU A 198 5.92 -2.47 -7.70
N THR A 199 5.04 -1.47 -7.79
CA THR A 199 5.38 -0.07 -7.52
C THR A 199 4.45 0.57 -6.50
N ASN A 200 4.94 1.62 -5.83
CA ASN A 200 4.17 2.38 -4.85
C ASN A 200 4.35 3.89 -5.03
N VAL A 201 3.32 4.66 -4.68
CA VAL A 201 3.33 6.13 -4.78
C VAL A 201 4.25 6.75 -3.73
N ASN A 202 4.22 6.24 -2.51
CA ASN A 202 4.89 6.81 -1.34
C ASN A 202 6.24 6.13 -1.09
N LEU A 203 7.33 6.92 -1.06
CA LEU A 203 8.69 6.37 -0.91
C LEU A 203 8.98 5.76 0.48
N PRO A 204 8.59 6.37 1.62
CA PRO A 204 8.73 5.75 2.93
C PRO A 204 8.05 4.38 3.02
N GLU A 205 6.87 4.20 2.43
CA GLU A 205 6.22 2.88 2.37
C GLU A 205 6.87 1.94 1.37
N THR A 206 7.36 2.48 0.24
CA THR A 206 8.13 1.67 -0.72
C THR A 206 9.30 1.00 -0.02
N GLU A 207 10.04 1.74 0.80
CA GLU A 207 11.17 1.20 1.54
C GLU A 207 10.73 0.16 2.58
N ALA A 208 9.66 0.45 3.34
CA ALA A 208 9.09 -0.52 4.28
C ALA A 208 8.69 -1.84 3.59
N LYS A 209 8.02 -1.76 2.44
CA LYS A 209 7.61 -2.92 1.65
C LYS A 209 8.80 -3.72 1.10
N ARG A 210 9.87 -3.03 0.66
CA ARG A 210 11.13 -3.69 0.25
C ARG A 210 11.73 -4.49 1.39
N MET A 211 11.81 -3.89 2.57
CA MET A 211 12.36 -4.53 3.75
C MET A 211 11.53 -5.76 4.15
N LEU A 212 10.19 -5.63 4.16
CA LEU A 212 9.28 -6.74 4.43
C LEU A 212 9.45 -7.88 3.42
N ALA A 213 9.46 -7.57 2.12
CA ALA A 213 9.64 -8.57 1.07
C ALA A 213 11.01 -9.30 1.18
N ALA A 214 12.06 -8.58 1.59
CA ALA A 214 13.40 -9.14 1.69
C ALA A 214 13.58 -10.14 2.85
N THR A 215 12.64 -10.19 3.83
CA THR A 215 12.72 -11.15 4.95
C THR A 215 12.21 -12.53 4.58
N ALA A 216 11.51 -12.68 3.45
CA ALA A 216 10.82 -13.92 3.11
C ALA A 216 11.52 -14.66 1.95
N GLY A 217 11.48 -15.99 2.03
CA GLY A 217 11.95 -16.86 0.96
C GLY A 217 11.05 -16.84 -0.29
N ARG A 218 9.80 -16.37 -0.15
CA ARG A 218 8.82 -16.28 -1.25
C ARG A 218 8.05 -14.97 -1.19
N THR A 219 7.99 -14.24 -2.30
CA THR A 219 7.23 -12.99 -2.44
C THR A 219 5.94 -13.25 -3.22
N VAL A 220 4.80 -13.04 -2.57
CA VAL A 220 3.47 -13.10 -3.18
C VAL A 220 2.88 -11.69 -3.26
N VAL A 221 2.65 -11.21 -4.47
CA VAL A 221 1.97 -9.93 -4.68
C VAL A 221 0.47 -10.15 -4.66
N VAL A 222 -0.25 -9.38 -3.84
CA VAL A 222 -1.71 -9.37 -3.76
C VAL A 222 -2.24 -8.06 -4.33
N ALA A 223 -2.91 -8.13 -5.49
CA ALA A 223 -3.32 -6.94 -6.24
C ALA A 223 -4.62 -7.19 -7.01
N ASP A 224 -5.62 -6.31 -6.83
CA ASP A 224 -6.81 -6.30 -7.66
C ASP A 224 -6.51 -5.76 -9.07
N GLY A 225 -7.40 -6.02 -10.03
CA GLY A 225 -7.22 -5.65 -11.44
C GLY A 225 -6.98 -4.17 -11.69
N SER A 226 -7.36 -3.28 -10.76
CA SER A 226 -7.16 -1.84 -10.91
C SER A 226 -5.68 -1.41 -10.82
N LYS A 227 -4.81 -2.29 -10.34
CA LYS A 227 -3.37 -2.03 -10.16
C LYS A 227 -2.55 -2.35 -11.39
N PHE A 228 -3.06 -3.20 -12.29
CA PHE A 228 -2.33 -3.66 -13.46
C PHE A 228 -2.12 -2.55 -14.51
N GLY A 229 -0.95 -2.57 -15.16
CA GLY A 229 -0.54 -1.58 -16.16
C GLY A 229 -0.30 -0.18 -15.59
N ARG A 230 -0.07 -0.07 -14.28
CA ARG A 230 0.28 1.18 -13.59
C ARG A 230 1.66 1.07 -13.00
N ALA A 231 2.48 2.09 -13.23
CA ALA A 231 3.78 2.27 -12.59
C ALA A 231 3.81 3.58 -11.82
N HIS A 232 4.43 3.55 -10.65
CA HIS A 232 4.57 4.70 -9.75
C HIS A 232 6.04 4.92 -9.39
N LEU A 233 6.31 6.02 -8.67
CA LEU A 233 7.66 6.51 -8.38
C LEU A 233 8.56 5.48 -7.68
N GLY A 234 8.04 4.75 -6.71
CA GLY A 234 8.82 3.83 -5.89
C GLY A 234 8.67 2.39 -6.39
N VAL A 235 9.74 1.80 -6.90
CA VAL A 235 9.77 0.37 -7.20
C VAL A 235 9.91 -0.41 -5.89
N VAL A 236 8.93 -1.23 -5.57
CA VAL A 236 8.92 -2.11 -4.39
C VAL A 236 9.69 -3.39 -4.69
N ARG A 237 9.34 -4.05 -5.79
CA ARG A 237 9.94 -5.31 -6.20
C ARG A 237 9.97 -5.39 -7.72
N PRO A 238 11.11 -5.63 -8.37
CA PRO A 238 11.19 -5.97 -9.79
C PRO A 238 10.32 -7.20 -10.09
N LEU A 239 9.83 -7.30 -11.32
CA LEU A 239 8.88 -8.38 -11.67
C LEU A 239 9.53 -9.77 -11.55
N GLU A 240 10.80 -9.89 -11.92
CA GLU A 240 11.59 -11.12 -11.84
C GLU A 240 11.81 -11.65 -10.41
N ASP A 241 11.65 -10.77 -9.42
CA ASP A 241 11.77 -11.12 -8.00
C ASP A 241 10.42 -11.45 -7.34
N ILE A 242 9.34 -11.52 -8.12
CA ILE A 242 7.99 -11.87 -7.65
C ILE A 242 7.70 -13.32 -8.03
N ASP A 243 7.45 -14.18 -7.02
CA ASP A 243 7.18 -15.59 -7.26
C ASP A 243 5.75 -15.84 -7.73
N VAL A 244 4.79 -15.12 -7.13
CA VAL A 244 3.37 -15.30 -7.41
C VAL A 244 2.64 -13.96 -7.37
N VAL A 245 1.71 -13.78 -8.28
CA VAL A 245 0.68 -12.73 -8.19
C VAL A 245 -0.67 -13.39 -7.93
N VAL A 246 -1.34 -13.02 -6.83
CA VAL A 246 -2.74 -13.38 -6.56
C VAL A 246 -3.61 -12.19 -6.90
N THR A 247 -4.56 -12.38 -7.81
CA THR A 247 -5.39 -11.29 -8.34
C THR A 247 -6.83 -11.69 -8.54
N ALA A 248 -7.73 -10.70 -8.55
CA ALA A 248 -9.10 -10.81 -9.01
C ALA A 248 -9.50 -9.52 -9.75
N GLY A 249 -10.37 -9.65 -10.75
CA GLY A 249 -10.84 -8.52 -11.57
C GLY A 249 -9.79 -7.95 -12.53
N ALA A 250 -8.65 -8.61 -12.71
CA ALA A 250 -7.70 -8.28 -13.77
C ALA A 250 -8.20 -8.78 -15.13
N THR A 251 -7.87 -8.07 -16.21
CA THR A 251 -8.21 -8.52 -17.57
C THR A 251 -7.36 -9.73 -17.96
N ALA A 252 -7.90 -10.59 -18.83
CA ALA A 252 -7.17 -11.77 -19.33
C ALA A 252 -5.84 -11.38 -19.99
N ASP A 253 -5.81 -10.27 -20.72
CA ASP A 253 -4.59 -9.74 -21.33
C ASP A 253 -3.53 -9.34 -20.29
N ALA A 254 -3.94 -8.61 -19.25
CA ALA A 254 -3.04 -8.20 -18.17
C ALA A 254 -2.43 -9.43 -17.45
N VAL A 255 -3.24 -10.44 -17.17
CA VAL A 255 -2.78 -11.71 -16.59
C VAL A 255 -1.82 -12.43 -17.52
N ALA A 256 -2.15 -12.51 -18.83
CA ALA A 256 -1.30 -13.18 -19.82
C ALA A 256 0.07 -12.51 -19.93
N ARG A 257 0.14 -11.18 -19.88
CA ARG A 257 1.41 -10.43 -19.91
C ARG A 257 2.31 -10.71 -18.71
N ILE A 258 1.74 -10.78 -17.51
CA ILE A 258 2.51 -11.13 -16.28
C ILE A 258 3.03 -12.57 -16.37
N ARG A 259 2.18 -13.52 -16.82
CA ARG A 259 2.60 -14.92 -17.03
C ARG A 259 3.68 -15.07 -18.08
N ALA A 260 3.58 -14.33 -19.18
CA ALA A 260 4.59 -14.33 -20.26
C ALA A 260 5.95 -13.81 -19.78
N ALA A 261 5.97 -12.97 -18.74
CA ALA A 261 7.19 -12.51 -18.07
C ALA A 261 7.74 -13.52 -17.03
N GLY A 262 7.16 -14.72 -16.91
CA GLY A 262 7.66 -15.81 -16.07
C GLY A 262 7.07 -15.87 -14.65
N VAL A 263 6.15 -14.98 -14.29
CA VAL A 263 5.56 -14.95 -12.94
C VAL A 263 4.30 -15.83 -12.88
N ALA A 264 4.19 -16.66 -11.85
CA ALA A 264 2.98 -17.44 -11.60
C ALA A 264 1.81 -16.52 -11.22
N VAL A 265 0.62 -16.73 -11.81
CA VAL A 265 -0.57 -15.92 -11.50
C VAL A 265 -1.72 -16.83 -11.08
N VAL A 266 -2.20 -16.62 -9.86
CA VAL A 266 -3.43 -17.17 -9.32
C VAL A 266 -4.55 -16.14 -9.53
N VAL A 267 -5.52 -16.49 -10.36
CA VAL A 267 -6.71 -15.66 -10.56
C VAL A 267 -7.79 -16.19 -9.61
N ALA A 268 -8.16 -15.36 -8.65
CA ALA A 268 -9.22 -15.68 -7.70
C ALA A 268 -10.57 -15.26 -8.27
N ASP A 269 -11.49 -16.22 -8.35
CA ASP A 269 -12.85 -15.95 -8.75
C ASP A 269 -13.68 -15.40 -7.59
N GLY A 270 -14.57 -14.46 -7.87
CA GLY A 270 -15.43 -13.84 -6.85
C GLY A 270 -16.53 -14.76 -6.30
N GLY A 271 -16.58 -16.05 -6.70
CA GLY A 271 -17.50 -17.08 -6.22
C GLY A 271 -16.93 -17.93 -5.08
N PRO A 272 -17.72 -18.82 -4.45
CA PRO A 272 -17.20 -19.79 -3.50
C PRO A 272 -16.14 -20.67 -4.19
N HIS A 273 -14.98 -20.76 -3.58
CA HIS A 273 -13.83 -21.46 -4.13
C HIS A 273 -14.06 -22.97 -4.03
N ASP A 274 -14.24 -23.63 -5.18
CA ASP A 274 -14.04 -25.08 -5.25
C ASP A 274 -12.54 -25.36 -5.15
N ALA A 275 -12.13 -25.87 -4.01
CA ALA A 275 -10.74 -26.31 -3.81
C ALA A 275 -10.38 -27.36 -4.88
N PRO A 276 -9.22 -27.27 -5.54
CA PRO A 276 -8.81 -28.34 -6.45
C PRO A 276 -8.69 -29.64 -5.67
N ALA A 277 -9.42 -30.66 -6.13
CA ALA A 277 -9.38 -32.01 -5.57
C ALA A 277 -7.93 -32.47 -5.44
N ARG A 278 -7.57 -32.93 -4.24
CA ARG A 278 -6.28 -33.57 -3.98
C ARG A 278 -6.09 -34.69 -4.98
N LYS A 279 -5.06 -34.63 -5.80
CA LYS A 279 -4.54 -35.82 -6.45
C LYS A 279 -3.87 -36.61 -5.34
N ASP A 280 -4.52 -37.69 -4.94
CA ASP A 280 -3.92 -38.72 -4.11
C ASP A 280 -2.68 -39.25 -4.85
N GLU A 281 -1.51 -39.01 -4.30
CA GLU A 281 -0.32 -39.79 -4.63
C GLU A 281 -0.48 -41.17 -3.95
N THR A 282 -1.05 -42.10 -4.69
CA THR A 282 -0.89 -43.53 -4.44
C THR A 282 -0.06 -44.11 -5.56
N ALA A 283 1.21 -44.36 -5.30
CA ALA A 283 1.99 -45.56 -5.63
C ALA A 283 3.45 -45.37 -5.18
#